data_6ab3f8d811104ca1ab2e1513d8a0c010
#
_entry.id   6ab3f8d811104ca1ab2e1513d8a0c010
#
_cell.length_a   1.000
_cell.length_b   1.000
_cell.length_c   1.000
_cell.angle_alpha   90.00
_cell.angle_beta   90.00
_cell.angle_gamma   90.00
#
_symmetry.space_group_name_H-M   'P 1'
#
loop_
_entity.id
_entity.type
_entity.pdbx_description
1 polymer ?
#
loop_
_entity_poly.entity_id
_entity_poly.type
_entity_poly.pdbx_seq_one_letter_code
_entity_poly.pdbx_strand_id
1 'polypeptide(L)'
;MKKWTCGIAISFLAICGFVQPVRGQGGAVPSEAAKKEGKVVWYTTLSVPESRKLADMFEERHPDVKVEIVRSGGGAMVNRILSEFTGNAHTADVILGADSRGAIPVFKKKGIITPYKSPERKFIDADLRDKEGYWTSLYQLTFVLAYNTKLIQANDVPKTYDDLLKPRWKGKKILNDTESFIWFGALLQHWGMEKGLAYFRKLAEQEQVFQRGARGRIQLVIAGEFPFTIGYGPHAQTYMNKGAPLDWVALEPVVVSPISVLLAKQAPHPNAAKLLIDFLLSKKAHLKLREFSRIPSRTDVEPDPPRLFRGFKKILFDHEGSPSMLEVVDLYRKTFGLTG
;
A
#
# COMPACT_ATOMS: atom_id res chain seq x y z
N MET A 1 -51.80 -47.56 -60.34
CA MET A 1 -50.82 -47.78 -59.29
C MET A 1 -50.11 -46.42 -58.98
N LYS A 2 -50.61 -45.75 -57.96
CA LYS A 2 -50.06 -44.41 -57.56
C LYS A 2 -49.04 -44.61 -56.43
N LYS A 3 -47.77 -44.19 -56.64
CA LYS A 3 -46.75 -44.17 -55.62
C LYS A 3 -46.80 -42.80 -54.89
N TRP A 4 -47.01 -42.84 -53.59
CA TRP A 4 -46.89 -41.70 -52.70
C TRP A 4 -45.46 -41.63 -52.19
N THR A 5 -44.81 -40.54 -52.42
CA THR A 5 -43.51 -40.18 -51.77
C THR A 5 -43.80 -39.19 -50.67
N CYS A 6 -43.50 -39.59 -49.43
CA CYS A 6 -43.62 -38.77 -48.24
C CYS A 6 -42.30 -38.00 -48.07
N GLY A 7 -42.33 -36.67 -48.22
CA GLY A 7 -41.19 -35.80 -47.97
C GLY A 7 -41.18 -35.33 -46.50
N ILE A 8 -40.14 -35.69 -45.75
CA ILE A 8 -39.91 -35.23 -44.42
C ILE A 8 -39.12 -33.89 -44.51
N ALA A 9 -39.77 -32.82 -44.14
CA ALA A 9 -39.11 -31.50 -44.00
C ALA A 9 -38.42 -31.42 -42.61
N ILE A 10 -37.11 -31.44 -42.60
CA ILE A 10 -36.31 -31.20 -41.38
C ILE A 10 -36.12 -29.69 -41.25
N SER A 11 -36.81 -29.07 -40.30
CA SER A 11 -36.59 -27.65 -39.92
C SER A 11 -35.32 -27.55 -39.06
N PHE A 12 -34.28 -26.97 -39.60
CA PHE A 12 -33.10 -26.55 -38.83
C PHE A 12 -33.42 -25.26 -38.07
N LEU A 13 -33.61 -25.37 -36.75
CA LEU A 13 -33.63 -24.21 -35.86
C LEU A 13 -32.16 -23.74 -35.65
N ALA A 14 -31.77 -22.67 -36.33
CA ALA A 14 -30.51 -22.01 -36.08
C ALA A 14 -30.61 -21.21 -34.73
N ILE A 15 -30.03 -21.77 -33.67
CA ILE A 15 -29.84 -21.03 -32.40
C ILE A 15 -28.70 -20.07 -32.63
N CYS A 16 -28.99 -18.80 -33.01
CA CYS A 16 -28.06 -17.71 -32.95
C CYS A 16 -27.78 -17.36 -31.49
N GLY A 17 -26.72 -17.95 -30.94
CA GLY A 17 -26.19 -17.53 -29.66
C GLY A 17 -25.67 -16.10 -29.78
N PHE A 18 -26.38 -15.12 -29.21
CA PHE A 18 -25.88 -13.76 -29.02
C PHE A 18 -24.75 -13.82 -28.01
N VAL A 19 -23.51 -13.89 -28.51
CA VAL A 19 -22.32 -13.54 -27.70
C VAL A 19 -22.35 -12.06 -27.53
N GLN A 20 -22.83 -11.60 -26.37
CA GLN A 20 -22.68 -10.20 -25.99
C GLN A 20 -21.19 -9.91 -25.71
N PRO A 21 -20.58 -8.91 -26.36
CA PRO A 21 -19.22 -8.50 -26.01
C PRO A 21 -19.25 -7.96 -24.58
N VAL A 22 -18.40 -8.52 -23.71
CA VAL A 22 -18.11 -7.96 -22.40
C VAL A 22 -17.48 -6.59 -22.61
N ARG A 23 -18.31 -5.57 -22.63
CA ARG A 23 -17.85 -4.17 -22.60
C ARG A 23 -17.15 -3.95 -21.26
N GLY A 24 -15.83 -3.73 -21.30
CA GLY A 24 -15.07 -3.17 -20.19
C GLY A 24 -15.66 -1.81 -19.80
N GLN A 25 -16.52 -1.83 -18.77
CA GLN A 25 -17.22 -0.63 -18.31
C GLN A 25 -16.33 0.20 -17.39
N GLY A 26 -15.72 1.24 -17.94
CA GLY A 26 -15.34 2.44 -17.18
C GLY A 26 -16.54 3.39 -17.05
N GLY A 27 -17.68 2.91 -16.58
CA GLY A 27 -18.87 3.69 -16.32
C GLY A 27 -19.08 3.93 -14.82
N ALA A 28 -19.71 5.05 -14.43
CA ALA A 28 -20.07 5.31 -13.05
C ALA A 28 -20.89 4.12 -12.48
N VAL A 29 -20.51 3.66 -11.28
CA VAL A 29 -21.18 2.55 -10.59
C VAL A 29 -22.65 2.95 -10.35
N PRO A 30 -23.65 2.13 -10.72
CA PRO A 30 -25.03 2.43 -10.40
C PRO A 30 -25.24 2.49 -8.89
N SER A 31 -25.55 3.68 -8.38
CA SER A 31 -25.76 3.88 -6.93
C SER A 31 -26.84 2.96 -6.37
N GLU A 32 -27.86 2.64 -7.16
CA GLU A 32 -28.96 1.74 -6.78
C GLU A 32 -28.52 0.30 -6.51
N ALA A 33 -27.50 -0.22 -7.25
CA ALA A 33 -26.95 -1.55 -6.96
C ALA A 33 -26.19 -1.55 -5.63
N ALA A 34 -25.38 -0.52 -5.36
CA ALA A 34 -24.68 -0.37 -4.10
C ALA A 34 -25.63 -0.19 -2.90
N LYS A 35 -26.73 0.56 -3.08
CA LYS A 35 -27.78 0.72 -2.04
C LYS A 35 -28.41 -0.61 -1.66
N LYS A 36 -28.71 -1.48 -2.65
CA LYS A 36 -29.25 -2.83 -2.38
C LYS A 36 -28.28 -3.71 -1.59
N GLU A 37 -26.98 -3.51 -1.75
CA GLU A 37 -25.94 -4.21 -0.98
C GLU A 37 -25.88 -3.68 0.47
N GLY A 38 -26.19 -2.41 0.70
CA GLY A 38 -26.38 -1.77 2.01
C GLY A 38 -25.13 -1.58 2.84
N LYS A 39 -24.01 -2.23 2.50
CA LYS A 39 -22.75 -2.12 3.22
C LYS A 39 -21.53 -2.45 2.34
N VAL A 40 -20.34 -2.13 2.88
CA VAL A 40 -19.04 -2.50 2.30
C VAL A 40 -18.04 -2.79 3.42
N VAL A 41 -17.29 -3.88 3.31
CA VAL A 41 -16.26 -4.29 4.27
C VAL A 41 -14.89 -3.83 3.78
N TRP A 42 -14.31 -2.89 4.51
CA TRP A 42 -13.03 -2.27 4.15
C TRP A 42 -11.89 -2.77 5.05
N TYR A 43 -11.01 -3.61 4.49
CA TYR A 43 -9.76 -4.01 5.13
C TYR A 43 -8.72 -2.91 4.93
N THR A 44 -8.15 -2.37 6.02
CA THR A 44 -7.27 -1.18 5.92
C THR A 44 -6.13 -1.20 6.92
N THR A 45 -4.98 -0.65 6.49
CA THR A 45 -3.81 -0.37 7.34
C THR A 45 -3.81 1.05 7.92
N LEU A 46 -4.73 1.93 7.50
CA LEU A 46 -4.92 3.23 8.11
C LEU A 46 -5.26 3.08 9.61
N SER A 47 -4.97 4.09 10.40
CA SER A 47 -5.42 4.09 11.81
C SER A 47 -6.95 4.15 11.89
N VAL A 48 -7.50 3.64 13.00
CA VAL A 48 -8.95 3.66 13.20
C VAL A 48 -9.56 5.07 13.06
N PRO A 49 -8.97 6.14 13.66
CA PRO A 49 -9.51 7.49 13.47
C PRO A 49 -9.46 7.98 12.02
N GLU A 50 -8.38 7.69 11.29
CA GLU A 50 -8.25 8.09 9.87
C GLU A 50 -9.26 7.36 8.99
N SER A 51 -9.37 6.03 9.13
CA SER A 51 -10.30 5.23 8.35
C SER A 51 -11.75 5.56 8.68
N ARG A 52 -12.10 5.76 9.98
CA ARG A 52 -13.46 6.14 10.36
C ARG A 52 -13.85 7.50 9.76
N LYS A 53 -12.94 8.49 9.78
CA LYS A 53 -13.23 9.80 9.18
C LYS A 53 -13.51 9.73 7.68
N LEU A 54 -12.73 8.91 6.95
CA LEU A 54 -12.99 8.69 5.52
C LEU A 54 -14.31 7.95 5.28
N ALA A 55 -14.61 6.96 6.12
CA ALA A 55 -15.86 6.22 6.05
C ALA A 55 -17.07 7.12 6.35
N ASP A 56 -16.99 7.98 7.37
CA ASP A 56 -18.06 8.96 7.66
C ASP A 56 -18.33 9.88 6.46
N MET A 57 -17.27 10.39 5.83
CA MET A 57 -17.39 11.24 4.63
C MET A 57 -17.98 10.48 3.42
N PHE A 58 -17.76 9.17 3.33
CA PHE A 58 -18.39 8.32 2.33
C PHE A 58 -19.87 8.10 2.65
N GLU A 59 -20.19 7.75 3.90
CA GLU A 59 -21.56 7.51 4.37
C GLU A 59 -22.43 8.76 4.31
N GLU A 60 -21.85 9.96 4.54
CA GLU A 60 -22.55 11.25 4.32
C GLU A 60 -23.03 11.40 2.86
N ARG A 61 -22.23 10.93 1.91
CA ARG A 61 -22.56 10.99 0.48
C ARG A 61 -23.43 9.81 0.01
N HIS A 62 -23.32 8.69 0.68
CA HIS A 62 -24.00 7.43 0.36
C HIS A 62 -24.65 6.85 1.61
N PRO A 63 -25.72 7.48 2.14
CA PRO A 63 -26.29 7.13 3.46
C PRO A 63 -26.86 5.71 3.52
N ASP A 64 -27.19 5.13 2.38
CA ASP A 64 -27.71 3.77 2.26
C ASP A 64 -26.62 2.69 2.28
N VAL A 65 -25.31 3.07 2.33
CA VAL A 65 -24.20 2.13 2.32
C VAL A 65 -23.32 2.34 3.56
N LYS A 66 -23.29 1.38 4.48
CA LYS A 66 -22.45 1.44 5.69
C LYS A 66 -21.06 0.86 5.46
N VAL A 67 -20.03 1.47 6.05
CA VAL A 67 -18.64 1.00 5.95
C VAL A 67 -18.25 0.23 7.21
N GLU A 68 -18.06 -1.07 7.07
CA GLU A 68 -17.48 -1.92 8.10
C GLU A 68 -15.95 -1.93 7.97
N ILE A 69 -15.25 -1.39 8.99
CA ILE A 69 -13.80 -1.24 8.96
C ILE A 69 -13.14 -2.42 9.69
N VAL A 70 -12.27 -3.13 8.97
CA VAL A 70 -11.39 -4.16 9.55
C VAL A 70 -9.95 -3.66 9.48
N ARG A 71 -9.42 -3.18 10.61
CA ARG A 71 -8.08 -2.62 10.69
C ARG A 71 -7.06 -3.64 11.17
N SER A 72 -5.96 -3.81 10.43
CA SER A 72 -4.79 -4.56 10.89
C SER A 72 -3.48 -3.97 10.35
N GLY A 73 -2.33 -4.46 10.84
CA GLY A 73 -1.04 -4.13 10.23
C GLY A 73 -0.87 -4.90 8.91
N GLY A 74 -0.03 -4.37 7.98
CA GLY A 74 0.09 -4.92 6.63
C GLY A 74 0.36 -6.42 6.57
N GLY A 75 1.34 -6.92 7.33
CA GLY A 75 1.63 -8.36 7.36
C GLY A 75 0.50 -9.20 7.94
N ALA A 76 -0.16 -8.76 9.03
CA ALA A 76 -1.29 -9.46 9.62
C ALA A 76 -2.50 -9.46 8.67
N MET A 77 -2.71 -8.37 7.94
CA MET A 77 -3.75 -8.27 6.91
C MET A 77 -3.52 -9.28 5.78
N VAL A 78 -2.30 -9.34 5.25
CA VAL A 78 -1.95 -10.29 4.19
C VAL A 78 -2.19 -11.73 4.64
N ASN A 79 -1.73 -12.10 5.83
CA ASN A 79 -1.94 -13.44 6.38
C ASN A 79 -3.43 -13.75 6.58
N ARG A 80 -4.21 -12.80 7.09
CA ARG A 80 -5.65 -12.95 7.26
C ARG A 80 -6.35 -13.20 5.92
N ILE A 81 -6.07 -12.38 4.90
CA ILE A 81 -6.67 -12.52 3.57
C ILE A 81 -6.33 -13.89 2.95
N LEU A 82 -5.07 -14.34 3.08
CA LEU A 82 -4.65 -15.66 2.59
C LEU A 82 -5.35 -16.79 3.33
N SER A 83 -5.52 -16.71 4.65
CA SER A 83 -6.24 -17.70 5.45
C SER A 83 -7.73 -17.74 5.11
N GLU A 84 -8.38 -16.57 5.00
CA GLU A 84 -9.78 -16.46 4.61
C GLU A 84 -9.99 -17.04 3.19
N PHE A 85 -9.11 -16.73 2.24
CA PHE A 85 -9.17 -17.26 0.89
C PHE A 85 -9.02 -18.80 0.88
N THR A 86 -8.07 -19.35 1.65
CA THR A 86 -7.89 -20.81 1.76
C THR A 86 -9.08 -21.49 2.42
N GLY A 87 -9.69 -20.84 3.40
CA GLY A 87 -10.92 -21.30 4.08
C GLY A 87 -12.21 -21.01 3.34
N ASN A 88 -12.15 -20.51 2.10
CA ASN A 88 -13.31 -20.10 1.29
C ASN A 88 -14.23 -19.08 2.01
N ALA A 89 -13.64 -18.27 2.91
CA ALA A 89 -14.33 -17.21 3.63
C ALA A 89 -14.00 -15.85 2.99
N HIS A 90 -14.89 -15.35 2.15
CA HIS A 90 -14.69 -14.11 1.39
C HIS A 90 -15.37 -12.95 2.12
N THR A 91 -14.66 -12.29 3.02
CA THR A 91 -15.22 -11.22 3.86
C THR A 91 -14.88 -9.83 3.32
N ALA A 92 -13.67 -9.65 2.77
CA ALA A 92 -13.21 -8.35 2.31
C ALA A 92 -13.85 -7.95 0.97
N ASP A 93 -14.33 -6.71 0.89
CA ASP A 93 -14.76 -6.07 -0.37
C ASP A 93 -13.63 -5.19 -0.94
N VAL A 94 -13.07 -4.31 -0.10
CA VAL A 94 -11.99 -3.38 -0.45
C VAL A 94 -10.79 -3.65 0.45
N ILE A 95 -9.61 -3.75 -0.15
CA ILE A 95 -8.34 -3.99 0.54
C ILE A 95 -7.43 -2.78 0.35
N LEU A 96 -6.89 -2.22 1.45
CA LEU A 96 -5.93 -1.11 1.43
C LEU A 96 -4.67 -1.45 2.22
N GLY A 97 -3.51 -1.43 1.55
CA GLY A 97 -2.20 -1.56 2.19
C GLY A 97 -1.65 -2.98 2.27
N ALA A 98 -2.01 -3.83 1.30
CA ALA A 98 -1.39 -5.13 1.09
C ALA A 98 -0.01 -5.05 0.41
N ASP A 99 0.42 -3.84 0.00
CA ASP A 99 1.67 -3.59 -0.73
C ASP A 99 2.93 -3.95 0.08
N SER A 100 2.87 -3.76 1.38
CA SER A 100 4.02 -3.78 2.29
C SER A 100 4.84 -5.08 2.30
N ARG A 101 4.29 -6.18 1.82
CA ARG A 101 4.96 -7.49 1.70
C ARG A 101 4.98 -8.03 0.28
N GLY A 102 4.78 -7.18 -0.72
CA GLY A 102 4.71 -7.63 -2.11
C GLY A 102 3.57 -8.64 -2.35
N ALA A 103 2.47 -8.55 -1.60
CA ALA A 103 1.39 -9.52 -1.68
C ALA A 103 0.55 -9.37 -2.96
N ILE A 104 0.60 -8.21 -3.62
CA ILE A 104 -0.23 -7.94 -4.81
C ILE A 104 -0.01 -8.98 -5.92
N PRO A 105 1.23 -9.32 -6.35
CA PRO A 105 1.46 -10.36 -7.34
C PRO A 105 0.89 -11.74 -6.91
N VAL A 106 1.02 -12.09 -5.62
CA VAL A 106 0.47 -13.32 -5.07
C VAL A 106 -1.05 -13.31 -5.11
N PHE A 107 -1.68 -12.19 -4.73
CA PHE A 107 -3.14 -12.02 -4.78
C PHE A 107 -3.69 -12.09 -6.21
N LYS A 108 -2.98 -11.47 -7.15
CA LYS A 108 -3.30 -11.55 -8.59
C LYS A 108 -3.22 -12.99 -9.08
N LYS A 109 -2.10 -13.69 -8.84
CA LYS A 109 -1.88 -15.08 -9.27
C LYS A 109 -2.89 -16.05 -8.67
N LYS A 110 -3.26 -15.89 -7.40
CA LYS A 110 -4.26 -16.72 -6.72
C LYS A 110 -5.71 -16.36 -7.07
N GLY A 111 -5.94 -15.23 -7.75
CA GLY A 111 -7.29 -14.76 -8.06
C GLY A 111 -8.05 -14.23 -6.84
N ILE A 112 -7.35 -13.67 -5.86
CA ILE A 112 -7.93 -13.02 -4.67
C ILE A 112 -8.49 -11.63 -5.02
N ILE A 113 -7.84 -10.94 -5.95
CA ILE A 113 -8.23 -9.61 -6.41
C ILE A 113 -8.66 -9.62 -7.88
N THR A 114 -9.42 -8.61 -8.26
CA THR A 114 -9.93 -8.42 -9.63
C THR A 114 -9.67 -7.00 -10.11
N PRO A 115 -9.47 -6.77 -11.42
CA PRO A 115 -9.24 -5.42 -11.91
C PRO A 115 -10.48 -4.54 -11.76
N TYR A 116 -10.25 -3.30 -11.35
CA TYR A 116 -11.22 -2.21 -11.39
C TYR A 116 -10.56 -0.90 -11.80
N LYS A 117 -11.02 -0.32 -12.90
CA LYS A 117 -10.50 0.96 -13.40
C LYS A 117 -11.43 2.11 -12.98
N SER A 118 -11.24 2.60 -11.75
CA SER A 118 -11.92 3.81 -11.26
C SER A 118 -11.72 4.98 -12.23
N PRO A 119 -12.73 5.82 -12.51
CA PRO A 119 -12.58 7.03 -13.30
C PRO A 119 -11.60 8.06 -12.68
N GLU A 120 -11.35 7.97 -11.37
CA GLU A 120 -10.40 8.83 -10.65
C GLU A 120 -8.92 8.50 -10.96
N ARG A 121 -8.64 7.34 -11.52
CA ARG A 121 -7.27 6.90 -11.88
C ARG A 121 -6.55 7.84 -12.84
N LYS A 122 -7.27 8.62 -13.64
CA LYS A 122 -6.66 9.58 -14.57
C LYS A 122 -5.83 10.67 -13.87
N PHE A 123 -6.07 10.90 -12.58
CA PHE A 123 -5.33 11.84 -11.75
C PHE A 123 -4.19 11.20 -10.96
N ILE A 124 -3.93 9.91 -11.12
CA ILE A 124 -2.84 9.17 -10.49
C ILE A 124 -1.77 8.88 -11.55
N ASP A 125 -0.50 9.11 -11.23
CA ASP A 125 0.61 8.83 -12.14
C ASP A 125 0.62 7.36 -12.62
N ALA A 126 1.14 7.13 -13.83
CA ALA A 126 1.16 5.81 -14.44
C ALA A 126 1.90 4.78 -13.57
N ASP A 127 3.01 5.19 -12.93
CA ASP A 127 3.84 4.34 -12.07
C ASP A 127 3.19 4.02 -10.71
N LEU A 128 2.09 4.71 -10.39
CA LEU A 128 1.33 4.53 -9.15
C LEU A 128 -0.01 3.81 -9.38
N ARG A 129 -0.16 3.14 -10.51
CA ARG A 129 -1.37 2.38 -10.86
C ARG A 129 -1.07 1.21 -11.80
N ASP A 130 -1.63 0.06 -11.54
CA ASP A 130 -1.50 -1.11 -12.41
C ASP A 130 -2.15 -0.89 -13.77
N LYS A 131 -1.49 -1.28 -14.88
CA LYS A 131 -2.00 -1.09 -16.25
C LYS A 131 -3.32 -1.82 -16.49
N GLU A 132 -3.46 -3.00 -15.92
CA GLU A 132 -4.68 -3.82 -16.02
C GLU A 132 -5.78 -3.37 -15.07
N GLY A 133 -5.44 -2.70 -13.95
CA GLY A 133 -6.39 -2.16 -12.98
C GLY A 133 -6.50 -2.94 -11.69
N TYR A 134 -5.59 -3.84 -11.38
CA TYR A 134 -5.63 -4.64 -10.15
C TYR A 134 -5.39 -3.79 -8.90
N TRP A 135 -4.65 -2.69 -9.03
CA TRP A 135 -4.40 -1.78 -7.91
C TRP A 135 -4.28 -0.32 -8.37
N THR A 136 -4.51 0.58 -7.45
CA THR A 136 -4.26 2.02 -7.62
C THR A 136 -3.78 2.59 -6.30
N SER A 137 -2.68 3.33 -6.31
CA SER A 137 -2.15 3.96 -5.10
C SER A 137 -3.11 5.03 -4.58
N LEU A 138 -3.44 4.95 -3.30
CA LEU A 138 -4.25 5.95 -2.60
C LEU A 138 -3.37 7.04 -1.99
N TYR A 139 -2.30 6.63 -1.34
CA TYR A 139 -1.30 7.54 -0.77
C TYR A 139 0.07 6.87 -0.77
N GLN A 140 1.10 7.66 -0.46
CA GLN A 140 2.48 7.20 -0.47
C GLN A 140 3.14 7.38 0.90
N LEU A 141 4.14 6.57 1.18
CA LEU A 141 5.02 6.69 2.34
C LEU A 141 6.45 6.85 1.84
N THR A 142 7.18 7.82 2.38
CA THR A 142 8.61 8.01 2.16
C THR A 142 9.39 7.42 3.34
N PHE A 143 10.43 6.62 3.07
CA PHE A 143 11.35 6.18 4.11
C PHE A 143 12.35 7.29 4.41
N VAL A 144 12.38 7.70 5.66
CA VAL A 144 13.23 8.79 6.16
C VAL A 144 13.96 8.40 7.44
N LEU A 145 15.00 9.12 7.79
CA LEU A 145 15.61 9.05 9.12
C LEU A 145 14.89 10.04 10.05
N ALA A 146 14.05 9.52 10.94
CA ALA A 146 13.37 10.31 11.97
C ALA A 146 14.22 10.29 13.25
N TYR A 147 14.54 11.47 13.82
CA TYR A 147 15.46 11.61 14.93
C TYR A 147 14.91 12.50 16.04
N ASN A 148 15.38 12.28 17.27
CA ASN A 148 15.04 13.10 18.43
C ASN A 148 15.91 14.37 18.45
N THR A 149 15.28 15.53 18.36
CA THR A 149 15.94 16.84 18.30
C THR A 149 16.63 17.26 19.62
N LYS A 150 16.31 16.59 20.73
CA LYS A 150 16.99 16.79 22.03
C LYS A 150 18.27 15.94 22.15
N LEU A 151 18.38 14.84 21.39
CA LEU A 151 19.52 13.93 21.45
C LEU A 151 20.53 14.15 20.32
N ILE A 152 20.09 14.65 19.18
CA ILE A 152 20.95 14.89 18.02
C ILE A 152 20.82 16.35 17.59
N GLN A 153 21.95 17.07 17.60
CA GLN A 153 22.05 18.42 17.06
C GLN A 153 21.91 18.38 15.52
N ALA A 154 21.36 19.43 14.93
CA ALA A 154 21.09 19.48 13.49
C ALA A 154 22.35 19.22 12.61
N ASN A 155 23.54 19.64 13.07
CA ASN A 155 24.81 19.41 12.37
C ASN A 155 25.31 17.97 12.48
N ASP A 156 24.82 17.20 13.45
CA ASP A 156 25.22 15.82 13.73
C ASP A 156 24.31 14.76 13.11
N VAL A 157 23.19 15.19 12.55
CA VAL A 157 22.23 14.28 11.90
C VAL A 157 22.88 13.60 10.69
N PRO A 158 22.76 12.28 10.53
CA PRO A 158 23.17 11.58 9.30
C PRO A 158 22.48 12.18 8.08
N LYS A 159 23.25 12.53 7.04
CA LYS A 159 22.75 13.13 5.80
C LYS A 159 22.79 12.16 4.62
N THR A 160 23.55 11.08 4.75
CA THR A 160 23.73 10.05 3.74
C THR A 160 23.56 8.65 4.36
N TYR A 161 23.36 7.65 3.55
CA TYR A 161 23.37 6.27 4.02
C TYR A 161 24.73 5.87 4.63
N ASP A 162 25.84 6.36 4.08
CA ASP A 162 27.19 6.10 4.62
C ASP A 162 27.40 6.72 6.00
N ASP A 163 26.72 7.79 6.33
CA ASP A 163 26.79 8.37 7.69
C ASP A 163 26.26 7.41 8.75
N LEU A 164 25.37 6.48 8.42
CA LEU A 164 24.86 5.45 9.33
C LEU A 164 25.91 4.40 9.70
N LEU A 165 27.00 4.30 8.91
CA LEU A 165 28.12 3.38 9.14
C LEU A 165 29.17 3.96 10.07
N LYS A 166 29.08 5.24 10.47
CA LYS A 166 30.06 5.89 11.36
C LYS A 166 30.07 5.21 12.73
N PRO A 167 31.27 5.00 13.34
CA PRO A 167 31.43 4.29 14.63
C PRO A 167 30.57 4.88 15.76
N ARG A 168 30.31 6.18 15.74
CA ARG A 168 29.48 6.84 16.75
C ARG A 168 28.04 6.30 16.84
N TRP A 169 27.54 5.62 15.81
CA TRP A 169 26.20 5.01 15.78
C TRP A 169 26.18 3.53 16.14
N LYS A 170 27.36 2.93 16.38
CA LYS A 170 27.45 1.54 16.84
C LYS A 170 26.89 1.36 18.25
N GLY A 171 26.41 0.16 18.56
CA GLY A 171 25.97 -0.21 19.90
C GLY A 171 24.53 0.20 20.20
N LYS A 172 23.57 -0.38 19.47
CA LYS A 172 22.11 -0.25 19.72
C LYS A 172 21.54 1.17 19.59
N LYS A 173 22.18 2.02 18.81
CA LYS A 173 21.70 3.41 18.57
C LYS A 173 20.76 3.53 17.37
N ILE A 174 20.78 2.57 16.46
CA ILE A 174 19.93 2.56 15.26
C ILE A 174 18.73 1.68 15.55
N LEU A 175 17.53 2.25 15.48
CA LEU A 175 16.27 1.50 15.57
C LEU A 175 15.68 1.26 14.18
N ASN A 176 15.46 0.01 13.83
CA ASN A 176 14.93 -0.36 12.51
C ASN A 176 13.70 -1.28 12.62
N ASP A 177 13.02 -1.58 11.51
CA ASP A 177 11.87 -2.48 11.47
C ASP A 177 12.30 -3.92 11.22
N THR A 178 11.63 -4.87 11.82
CA THR A 178 11.76 -6.28 11.45
C THR A 178 11.27 -6.58 10.04
N GLU A 179 10.55 -5.65 9.40
CA GLU A 179 9.86 -5.83 8.12
C GLU A 179 10.12 -4.67 7.12
N SER A 180 11.29 -4.02 7.16
CA SER A 180 11.67 -2.97 6.19
C SER A 180 12.05 -3.53 4.81
N PHE A 181 11.31 -4.53 4.33
CA PHE A 181 11.61 -5.24 3.08
C PHE A 181 11.60 -4.33 1.85
N ILE A 182 10.62 -3.44 1.73
CA ILE A 182 10.52 -2.50 0.61
C ILE A 182 11.72 -1.55 0.58
N TRP A 183 12.12 -1.01 1.73
CA TRP A 183 13.29 -0.14 1.83
C TRP A 183 14.58 -0.85 1.43
N PHE A 184 14.80 -2.04 1.97
CA PHE A 184 15.97 -2.85 1.68
C PHE A 184 16.00 -3.28 0.20
N GLY A 185 14.90 -3.82 -0.30
CA GLY A 185 14.79 -4.30 -1.68
C GLY A 185 14.97 -3.19 -2.72
N ALA A 186 14.35 -2.03 -2.52
CA ALA A 186 14.49 -0.90 -3.43
C ALA A 186 15.93 -0.39 -3.50
N LEU A 187 16.64 -0.37 -2.37
CA LEU A 187 18.06 0.01 -2.34
C LEU A 187 18.95 -1.06 -2.98
N LEU A 188 18.64 -2.37 -2.83
CA LEU A 188 19.34 -3.43 -3.54
C LEU A 188 19.16 -3.30 -5.06
N GLN A 189 17.95 -3.06 -5.52
CA GLN A 189 17.67 -2.86 -6.95
C GLN A 189 18.39 -1.62 -7.50
N HIS A 190 18.41 -0.53 -6.73
CA HIS A 190 19.03 0.73 -7.16
C HIS A 190 20.56 0.69 -7.16
N TRP A 191 21.19 0.11 -6.12
CA TRP A 191 22.66 0.06 -6.02
C TRP A 191 23.28 -1.15 -6.72
N GLY A 192 22.46 -2.16 -7.06
CA GLY A 192 22.89 -3.48 -7.48
C GLY A 192 23.14 -4.41 -6.28
N MET A 193 22.93 -5.70 -6.52
CA MET A 193 22.97 -6.74 -5.46
C MET A 193 24.26 -6.75 -4.66
N GLU A 194 25.42 -6.74 -5.33
CA GLU A 194 26.72 -6.82 -4.68
C GLU A 194 26.98 -5.64 -3.76
N LYS A 195 26.88 -4.42 -4.32
CA LYS A 195 27.12 -3.17 -3.58
C LYS A 195 26.10 -2.99 -2.46
N GLY A 196 24.81 -3.25 -2.75
CA GLY A 196 23.74 -3.13 -1.76
C GLY A 196 23.92 -4.10 -0.59
N LEU A 197 24.19 -5.37 -0.84
CA LEU A 197 24.45 -6.34 0.23
C LEU A 197 25.72 -6.01 1.02
N ALA A 198 26.79 -5.54 0.37
CA ALA A 198 27.99 -5.10 1.06
C ALA A 198 27.69 -3.95 2.03
N TYR A 199 26.88 -2.97 1.61
CA TYR A 199 26.42 -1.88 2.47
C TYR A 199 25.61 -2.40 3.67
N PHE A 200 24.60 -3.24 3.43
CA PHE A 200 23.73 -3.73 4.49
C PHE A 200 24.43 -4.65 5.49
N ARG A 201 25.44 -5.42 5.06
CA ARG A 201 26.30 -6.18 6.00
C ARG A 201 27.07 -5.23 6.93
N LYS A 202 27.67 -4.16 6.42
CA LYS A 202 28.32 -3.13 7.25
C LYS A 202 27.30 -2.44 8.19
N LEU A 203 26.08 -2.20 7.70
CA LEU A 203 25.04 -1.64 8.54
C LEU A 203 24.59 -2.61 9.65
N ALA A 204 24.59 -3.92 9.40
CA ALA A 204 24.33 -4.94 10.42
C ALA A 204 25.39 -4.92 11.53
N GLU A 205 26.66 -4.64 11.21
CA GLU A 205 27.75 -4.51 12.18
C GLU A 205 27.58 -3.32 13.15
N GLN A 206 26.63 -2.42 12.89
CA GLN A 206 26.27 -1.31 13.79
C GLN A 206 25.43 -1.79 15.01
N GLU A 207 25.11 -3.07 15.11
CA GLU A 207 24.36 -3.65 16.24
C GLU A 207 22.97 -3.00 16.40
N GLN A 208 22.21 -2.93 15.33
CA GLN A 208 20.89 -2.31 15.31
C GLN A 208 19.90 -3.03 16.24
N VAL A 209 18.93 -2.28 16.76
CA VAL A 209 17.75 -2.83 17.44
C VAL A 209 16.60 -2.90 16.44
N PHE A 210 15.90 -4.00 16.45
CA PHE A 210 14.77 -4.23 15.56
C PHE A 210 13.46 -4.31 16.34
N GLN A 211 12.49 -3.52 15.94
CA GLN A 211 11.14 -3.53 16.51
C GLN A 211 10.10 -3.38 15.41
N ARG A 212 9.08 -4.23 15.44
CA ARG A 212 7.97 -4.16 14.51
C ARG A 212 7.08 -2.96 14.77
N GLY A 213 6.66 -2.27 13.70
CA GLY A 213 5.64 -1.23 13.76
C GLY A 213 6.21 0.20 13.78
N ALA A 214 6.01 0.92 12.69
CA ALA A 214 6.61 2.24 12.46
C ALA A 214 6.22 3.30 13.51
N ARG A 215 4.95 3.31 14.00
CA ARG A 215 4.53 4.29 15.01
C ARG A 215 5.16 4.03 16.37
N GLY A 216 5.26 2.77 16.79
CA GLY A 216 5.90 2.40 18.05
C GLY A 216 7.38 2.81 18.07
N ARG A 217 8.12 2.57 16.97
CA ARG A 217 9.51 3.00 16.88
C ARG A 217 9.68 4.52 16.98
N ILE A 218 8.82 5.29 16.32
CA ILE A 218 8.85 6.76 16.44
C ILE A 218 8.59 7.20 17.88
N GLN A 219 7.67 6.53 18.60
CA GLN A 219 7.42 6.82 20.02
C GLN A 219 8.64 6.57 20.91
N LEU A 220 9.41 5.48 20.67
CA LEU A 220 10.66 5.23 21.38
C LEU A 220 11.71 6.30 21.09
N VAL A 221 11.78 6.80 19.86
CA VAL A 221 12.66 7.94 19.51
C VAL A 221 12.19 9.20 20.24
N ILE A 222 10.89 9.49 20.26
CA ILE A 222 10.33 10.64 21.00
C ILE A 222 10.64 10.55 22.50
N ALA A 223 10.52 9.36 23.09
CA ALA A 223 10.84 9.10 24.49
C ALA A 223 12.35 9.24 24.83
N GLY A 224 13.22 9.25 23.81
CA GLY A 224 14.67 9.36 23.99
C GLY A 224 15.38 8.02 24.18
N GLU A 225 14.71 6.89 24.03
CA GLU A 225 15.33 5.57 24.13
C GLU A 225 16.28 5.29 22.96
N PHE A 226 15.97 5.87 21.79
CA PHE A 226 16.82 5.82 20.61
C PHE A 226 17.01 7.21 20.01
N PRO A 227 18.21 7.55 19.51
CA PRO A 227 18.45 8.83 18.88
C PRO A 227 17.69 8.97 17.55
N PHE A 228 17.52 7.90 16.78
CA PHE A 228 16.77 7.91 15.50
C PHE A 228 16.27 6.52 15.09
N THR A 229 15.38 6.53 14.11
CA THR A 229 14.86 5.33 13.43
C THR A 229 14.74 5.56 11.92
N ILE A 230 14.92 4.49 11.13
CA ILE A 230 14.45 4.47 9.76
C ILE A 230 12.94 4.22 9.80
N GLY A 231 12.17 5.20 9.38
CA GLY A 231 10.71 5.19 9.49
C GLY A 231 10.02 5.93 8.35
N TYR A 232 8.74 6.19 8.51
CA TYR A 232 7.96 6.88 7.48
C TYR A 232 7.83 8.38 7.78
N GLY A 233 8.20 9.23 6.80
CA GLY A 233 8.08 10.68 6.88
C GLY A 233 6.67 11.16 7.30
N PRO A 234 5.57 10.67 6.70
CA PRO A 234 4.22 10.98 7.12
C PRO A 234 3.92 10.68 8.59
N HIS A 235 4.47 9.59 9.14
CA HIS A 235 4.28 9.27 10.56
C HIS A 235 5.08 10.23 11.46
N ALA A 236 6.34 10.53 11.11
CA ALA A 236 7.15 11.51 11.83
C ALA A 236 6.44 12.88 11.82
N GLN A 237 5.99 13.34 10.66
CA GLN A 237 5.29 14.61 10.51
C GLN A 237 4.02 14.69 11.39
N THR A 238 3.26 13.59 11.49
CA THR A 238 2.08 13.54 12.36
C THR A 238 2.42 13.82 13.84
N TYR A 239 3.55 13.33 14.34
CA TYR A 239 4.00 13.60 15.72
C TYR A 239 4.61 15.00 15.88
N MET A 240 5.34 15.46 14.85
CA MET A 240 5.87 16.83 14.83
C MET A 240 4.75 17.88 14.90
N ASN A 241 3.66 17.67 14.16
CA ASN A 241 2.48 18.54 14.20
C ASN A 241 1.80 18.57 15.59
N LYS A 242 2.11 17.60 16.46
CA LYS A 242 1.67 17.55 17.85
C LYS A 242 2.69 18.08 18.84
N GLY A 243 3.80 18.70 18.36
CA GLY A 243 4.84 19.30 19.19
C GLY A 243 5.84 18.28 19.76
N ALA A 244 5.93 17.06 19.23
CA ALA A 244 6.94 16.11 19.68
C ALA A 244 8.37 16.62 19.36
N PRO A 245 9.38 16.31 20.20
CA PRO A 245 10.79 16.67 19.96
C PRO A 245 11.41 15.76 18.88
N LEU A 246 10.89 15.88 17.68
CA LEU A 246 11.20 15.01 16.55
C LEU A 246 11.41 15.86 15.29
N ASP A 247 12.35 15.46 14.45
CA ASP A 247 12.44 15.91 13.06
C ASP A 247 12.90 14.74 12.18
N TRP A 248 12.98 14.95 10.88
CA TRP A 248 13.41 13.93 9.95
C TRP A 248 14.22 14.51 8.79
N VAL A 249 15.11 13.69 8.24
CA VAL A 249 15.88 13.98 7.04
C VAL A 249 15.69 12.89 6.00
N ALA A 250 15.76 13.29 4.74
CA ALA A 250 15.78 12.41 3.59
C ALA A 250 17.21 11.87 3.39
N LEU A 251 17.38 10.55 3.42
CA LEU A 251 18.61 9.89 2.95
C LEU A 251 18.40 9.51 1.49
N GLU A 252 19.18 10.08 0.59
CA GLU A 252 19.00 9.85 -0.86
C GLU A 252 19.73 8.61 -1.37
N PRO A 253 19.09 7.84 -2.26
CA PRO A 253 17.73 8.02 -2.76
C PRO A 253 16.68 7.65 -1.73
N VAL A 254 15.62 8.46 -1.64
CA VAL A 254 14.48 8.17 -0.75
C VAL A 254 13.62 7.08 -1.35
N VAL A 255 13.45 5.99 -0.61
CA VAL A 255 12.51 4.93 -1.01
C VAL A 255 11.08 5.38 -0.77
N VAL A 256 10.24 5.25 -1.78
CA VAL A 256 8.80 5.53 -1.72
C VAL A 256 8.04 4.22 -1.77
N SER A 257 7.08 4.05 -0.86
CA SER A 257 6.17 2.92 -0.83
C SER A 257 4.75 3.40 -1.14
N PRO A 258 4.18 3.06 -2.30
CA PRO A 258 2.77 3.25 -2.56
C PRO A 258 1.93 2.41 -1.61
N ILE A 259 0.79 2.94 -1.20
CA ILE A 259 -0.23 2.21 -0.43
C ILE A 259 -1.50 2.15 -1.29
N SER A 260 -1.76 0.98 -1.81
CA SER A 260 -2.74 0.78 -2.87
C SER A 260 -4.07 0.25 -2.37
N VAL A 261 -5.13 0.67 -3.06
CA VAL A 261 -6.49 0.15 -2.91
C VAL A 261 -6.73 -0.90 -3.99
N LEU A 262 -7.35 -2.01 -3.59
CA LEU A 262 -7.63 -3.17 -4.41
C LEU A 262 -9.09 -3.60 -4.21
N LEU A 263 -9.70 -4.16 -5.28
CA LEU A 263 -11.02 -4.79 -5.23
C LEU A 263 -10.85 -6.29 -5.03
N ALA A 264 -11.50 -6.86 -4.02
CA ALA A 264 -11.55 -8.31 -3.85
C ALA A 264 -12.36 -8.96 -4.98
N LYS A 265 -11.89 -10.10 -5.53
CA LYS A 265 -12.56 -10.76 -6.65
C LYS A 265 -13.91 -11.35 -6.26
N GLN A 266 -13.99 -11.88 -5.05
CA GLN A 266 -15.20 -12.47 -4.48
C GLN A 266 -15.83 -11.56 -3.43
N ALA A 267 -15.75 -10.23 -3.66
CA ALA A 267 -16.35 -9.24 -2.80
C ALA A 267 -17.85 -9.53 -2.61
N PRO A 268 -18.35 -9.69 -1.37
CA PRO A 268 -19.79 -9.86 -1.11
C PRO A 268 -20.62 -8.66 -1.57
N HIS A 269 -20.04 -7.46 -1.60
CA HIS A 269 -20.71 -6.21 -1.95
C HIS A 269 -19.95 -5.47 -3.06
N PRO A 270 -19.89 -6.03 -4.31
CA PRO A 270 -18.98 -5.55 -5.35
C PRO A 270 -19.32 -4.15 -5.89
N ASN A 271 -20.57 -3.71 -5.84
CA ASN A 271 -20.95 -2.37 -6.29
C ASN A 271 -20.64 -1.32 -5.22
N ALA A 272 -20.92 -1.60 -3.95
CA ALA A 272 -20.53 -0.76 -2.83
C ALA A 272 -19.00 -0.65 -2.71
N ALA A 273 -18.27 -1.75 -2.99
CA ALA A 273 -16.81 -1.76 -3.05
C ALA A 273 -16.25 -0.79 -4.10
N LYS A 274 -16.76 -0.84 -5.32
CA LYS A 274 -16.36 0.06 -6.41
C LYS A 274 -16.68 1.51 -6.06
N LEU A 275 -17.84 1.76 -5.47
CA LEU A 275 -18.27 3.09 -5.04
C LEU A 275 -17.33 3.64 -3.95
N LEU A 276 -16.93 2.81 -2.98
CA LEU A 276 -15.95 3.18 -1.95
C LEU A 276 -14.57 3.44 -2.56
N ILE A 277 -14.10 2.62 -3.51
CA ILE A 277 -12.83 2.84 -4.22
C ILE A 277 -12.84 4.18 -4.96
N ASP A 278 -13.91 4.51 -5.68
CA ASP A 278 -14.04 5.79 -6.38
C ASP A 278 -14.00 6.96 -5.41
N PHE A 279 -14.71 6.85 -4.27
CA PHE A 279 -14.65 7.86 -3.22
C PHE A 279 -13.26 8.01 -2.63
N LEU A 280 -12.58 6.91 -2.26
CA LEU A 280 -11.23 6.95 -1.68
C LEU A 280 -10.23 7.60 -2.65
N LEU A 281 -10.34 7.34 -3.95
CA LEU A 281 -9.49 7.93 -4.99
C LEU A 281 -9.90 9.36 -5.38
N SER A 282 -11.01 9.89 -4.87
CA SER A 282 -11.49 11.23 -5.19
C SER A 282 -10.60 12.32 -4.59
N LYS A 283 -10.65 13.52 -5.19
CA LYS A 283 -9.91 14.69 -4.66
C LYS A 283 -10.31 15.02 -3.22
N LYS A 284 -11.59 14.89 -2.85
CA LYS A 284 -12.09 15.14 -1.49
C LYS A 284 -11.43 14.23 -0.46
N ALA A 285 -11.31 12.94 -0.75
CA ALA A 285 -10.63 11.98 0.12
C ALA A 285 -9.12 12.25 0.22
N HIS A 286 -8.46 12.60 -0.89
CA HIS A 286 -7.03 12.94 -0.88
C HIS A 286 -6.73 14.24 -0.11
N LEU A 287 -7.59 15.23 -0.17
CA LEU A 287 -7.48 16.43 0.68
C LEU A 287 -7.59 16.06 2.16
N LYS A 288 -8.48 15.14 2.52
CA LYS A 288 -8.58 14.64 3.91
C LYS A 288 -7.34 13.83 4.31
N LEU A 289 -6.80 12.99 3.44
CA LEU A 289 -5.55 12.25 3.68
C LEU A 289 -4.37 13.22 3.91
N ARG A 290 -4.30 14.32 3.17
CA ARG A 290 -3.29 15.38 3.37
C ARG A 290 -3.37 15.99 4.77
N GLU A 291 -4.57 16.24 5.31
CA GLU A 291 -4.75 16.72 6.69
C GLU A 291 -4.19 15.73 7.74
N PHE A 292 -4.12 14.44 7.41
CA PHE A 292 -3.47 13.42 8.23
C PHE A 292 -1.98 13.27 7.94
N SER A 293 -1.37 14.25 7.27
CA SER A 293 0.03 14.23 6.80
C SER A 293 0.34 13.05 5.85
N ARG A 294 -0.68 12.46 5.18
CA ARG A 294 -0.45 11.46 4.15
C ARG A 294 -0.01 12.14 2.86
N ILE A 295 0.89 11.49 2.12
CA ILE A 295 1.31 11.98 0.79
C ILE A 295 0.27 11.52 -0.23
N PRO A 296 -0.55 12.42 -0.79
CA PRO A 296 -1.56 12.05 -1.77
C PRO A 296 -0.92 11.43 -3.02
N SER A 297 -1.56 10.41 -3.61
CA SER A 297 -1.09 9.87 -4.90
C SER A 297 -1.66 10.65 -6.10
N ARG A 298 -2.63 11.55 -5.89
CA ARG A 298 -3.17 12.42 -6.93
C ARG A 298 -2.19 13.52 -7.28
N THR A 299 -2.01 13.75 -8.58
CA THR A 299 -1.13 14.80 -9.13
C THR A 299 -1.68 16.23 -8.91
N ASP A 300 -2.99 16.35 -8.66
CA ASP A 300 -3.68 17.62 -8.41
C ASP A 300 -3.92 17.93 -6.93
N VAL A 301 -3.24 17.19 -6.02
CA VAL A 301 -3.26 17.43 -4.57
C VAL A 301 -1.84 17.36 -4.02
N GLU A 302 -1.26 18.50 -3.67
CA GLU A 302 0.08 18.59 -3.09
C GLU A 302 0.11 18.04 -1.65
N PRO A 303 1.19 17.39 -1.20
CA PRO A 303 1.38 16.98 0.19
C PRO A 303 1.56 18.20 1.11
N ASP A 304 1.26 18.02 2.39
CA ASP A 304 1.42 19.05 3.41
C ASP A 304 2.15 18.47 4.64
N PRO A 305 3.36 18.97 4.97
CA PRO A 305 4.13 19.98 4.22
C PRO A 305 4.72 19.41 2.90
N PRO A 306 5.03 20.28 1.91
CA PRO A 306 5.61 19.83 0.63
C PRO A 306 6.90 19.02 0.77
N ARG A 307 7.72 19.26 1.80
CA ARG A 307 8.96 18.51 2.07
C ARG A 307 8.75 17.00 2.24
N LEU A 308 7.53 16.53 2.52
CA LEU A 308 7.22 15.10 2.60
C LEU A 308 7.50 14.36 1.29
N PHE A 309 7.47 15.07 0.16
CA PHE A 309 7.64 14.46 -1.16
C PHE A 309 8.47 15.28 -2.15
N ARG A 310 8.98 16.46 -1.75
CA ARG A 310 9.76 17.39 -2.59
C ARG A 310 11.17 17.56 -2.03
N GLY A 311 12.11 17.92 -2.90
CA GLY A 311 13.47 18.29 -2.52
C GLY A 311 14.45 17.12 -2.41
N PHE A 312 14.12 15.92 -2.88
CA PHE A 312 15.01 14.76 -2.87
C PHE A 312 14.74 13.79 -4.05
N LYS A 313 15.75 13.00 -4.39
CA LYS A 313 15.64 11.91 -5.37
C LYS A 313 14.86 10.74 -4.79
N LYS A 314 13.91 10.20 -5.55
CA LYS A 314 13.01 9.12 -5.15
C LYS A 314 13.23 7.87 -5.98
N ILE A 315 13.05 6.71 -5.33
CA ILE A 315 12.99 5.41 -5.98
C ILE A 315 11.79 4.62 -5.46
N LEU A 316 11.26 3.75 -6.29
CA LEU A 316 10.24 2.77 -5.96
C LEU A 316 10.86 1.38 -5.95
N PHE A 317 10.28 0.46 -5.19
CA PHE A 317 10.58 -0.96 -5.34
C PHE A 317 9.84 -1.50 -6.56
N ASP A 318 10.58 -2.10 -7.50
CA ASP A 318 10.00 -2.79 -8.64
C ASP A 318 9.58 -4.21 -8.22
N HIS A 319 8.29 -4.48 -8.18
CA HIS A 319 7.73 -5.77 -7.78
C HIS A 319 7.91 -6.87 -8.84
N GLU A 320 8.21 -6.50 -10.09
CA GLU A 320 8.48 -7.42 -11.19
C GLU A 320 9.99 -7.56 -11.45
N GLY A 321 10.80 -6.74 -10.78
CA GLY A 321 12.25 -6.72 -10.88
C GLY A 321 12.96 -7.78 -10.04
N SER A 322 14.28 -7.80 -10.14
CA SER A 322 15.17 -8.66 -9.33
C SER A 322 15.97 -7.81 -8.33
N PRO A 323 16.09 -8.23 -7.06
CA PRO A 323 15.48 -9.44 -6.47
C PRO A 323 13.97 -9.34 -6.30
N SER A 324 13.28 -10.48 -6.40
CA SER A 324 11.86 -10.60 -6.09
C SER A 324 11.59 -10.32 -4.60
N MET A 325 10.34 -10.01 -4.23
CA MET A 325 10.00 -9.76 -2.82
C MET A 325 10.29 -10.96 -1.90
N LEU A 326 10.16 -12.21 -2.35
CA LEU A 326 10.50 -13.39 -1.56
C LEU A 326 12.00 -13.44 -1.28
N GLU A 327 12.82 -13.21 -2.31
CA GLU A 327 14.28 -13.14 -2.14
C GLU A 327 14.69 -11.97 -1.23
N VAL A 328 14.02 -10.81 -1.36
CA VAL A 328 14.23 -9.65 -0.48
C VAL A 328 13.97 -9.99 0.99
N VAL A 329 12.87 -10.69 1.29
CA VAL A 329 12.52 -11.10 2.66
C VAL A 329 13.61 -12.01 3.23
N ASP A 330 14.05 -13.01 2.47
CA ASP A 330 15.09 -13.96 2.90
C ASP A 330 16.44 -13.27 3.09
N LEU A 331 16.85 -12.44 2.14
CA LEU A 331 18.09 -11.66 2.21
C LEU A 331 18.09 -10.69 3.39
N TYR A 332 16.97 -10.00 3.63
CA TYR A 332 16.83 -9.10 4.76
C TYR A 332 17.03 -9.81 6.10
N ARG A 333 16.29 -10.90 6.30
CA ARG A 333 16.39 -11.72 7.52
C ARG A 333 17.80 -12.25 7.72
N LYS A 334 18.41 -12.81 6.68
CA LYS A 334 19.77 -13.36 6.70
C LYS A 334 20.81 -12.29 7.00
N THR A 335 20.70 -11.13 6.38
CA THR A 335 21.65 -10.02 6.54
C THR A 335 21.64 -9.46 7.97
N PHE A 336 20.48 -9.37 8.60
CA PHE A 336 20.32 -8.81 9.94
C PHE A 336 20.15 -9.84 11.07
N GLY A 337 20.26 -11.13 10.77
CA GLY A 337 20.13 -12.19 11.78
C GLY A 337 18.73 -12.28 12.39
N LEU A 338 17.68 -11.94 11.64
CA LEU A 338 16.30 -11.97 12.11
C LEU A 338 15.69 -13.36 11.86
N THR A 339 15.38 -14.07 12.93
CA THR A 339 14.63 -15.33 12.87
C THR A 339 13.18 -15.07 12.49
N GLY A 340 12.60 -15.97 11.67
CA GLY A 340 11.26 -15.83 11.08
C GLY A 340 10.11 -16.03 12.05
#